data_b3a18043d63e6c066b25bfd64b0207e9
#
_entry.id   b3a18043d63e6c066b25bfd64b0207e9
#
_cell.length_a   1.000
_cell.length_b   1.000
_cell.length_c   1.000
_cell.angle_alpha   90.00
_cell.angle_beta   90.00
_cell.angle_gamma   90.00
#
_symmetry.space_group_name_H-M   'P 1'
#
loop_
_entity.id
_entity.type
_entity.pdbx_description
1 polymer ?
#
loop_
_entity_poly.entity_id
_entity_poly.type
_entity_poly.pdbx_seq_one_letter_code
_entity_poly.pdbx_strand_id
1 'polypeptide(L)'
;MAESQEEKKTSRAANARNRRLYIGSLIILIIVVVSFVGAPIISTLGGGGQMVFGQYAGEEIRYQQGNFFARQYEAIAQSLRDSGQTADLDLQLRIAWREAFNRTVLHTAILDHAENTGMDVSSDRVDELIASDPRFQSNGRFDPAAYERIGSQERFSLRNFHRESAIFDQFITDVLTGTKSSAAEREFVAQMSGPERSFDVVRFPFSDFPEAQVRTFAEENPELFTELDLAVVTLATEEEAQQIREQALEPGNPIGNLARTYSRDLYADQDGEMGTIYAYELQQEMINPEDVESLTQLEPGEISDPIETTAGWAFYEALDTAEAADLAQDDTLEAVRSYLQNFEQGRIQDFVRSEAEEFVAGAQDGGFAAFAESEGREVRTTPFFPINYGDLQLFGQLESSQIPELSDAAFRETFFQTAFSLEEDAVSEPISLRRSVLVMQLREERPARESDIAFIDQYYDTLLREFRSDEIESAYVNDELLQDNFAQAFNRYVTGTN
;
A
#
# COMPACT_ATOMS: atom_id res chain seq x y z
N MET A 1 24.29 -18.52 46.57
CA MET A 1 23.23 -19.00 45.66
C MET A 1 21.82 -18.52 46.02
N ALA A 2 21.58 -17.99 47.20
CA ALA A 2 20.27 -17.45 47.62
C ALA A 2 20.03 -15.98 47.17
N GLU A 3 21.06 -15.13 47.16
CA GLU A 3 20.94 -13.71 46.75
C GLU A 3 20.55 -13.48 45.29
N SER A 4 20.97 -14.37 44.39
CA SER A 4 20.65 -14.23 42.92
C SER A 4 19.19 -14.58 42.57
N GLN A 5 18.47 -15.26 43.46
CA GLN A 5 17.07 -15.62 43.26
C GLN A 5 16.10 -14.56 43.78
N GLU A 6 16.50 -13.78 44.78
CA GLU A 6 15.69 -12.65 45.28
C GLU A 6 15.73 -11.44 44.36
N GLU A 7 16.89 -11.12 43.77
CA GLU A 7 16.98 -10.04 42.74
C GLU A 7 16.16 -10.34 41.48
N LYS A 8 16.13 -11.61 41.03
CA LYS A 8 15.29 -12.01 39.88
C LYS A 8 13.79 -11.98 40.19
N LYS A 9 13.39 -12.22 41.43
CA LYS A 9 11.97 -12.12 41.85
C LYS A 9 11.52 -10.67 41.98
N THR A 10 12.35 -9.78 42.51
CA THR A 10 12.04 -8.36 42.65
C THR A 10 11.99 -7.65 41.27
N SER A 11 12.90 -8.00 40.35
CA SER A 11 12.87 -7.43 38.98
C SER A 11 11.66 -7.90 38.14
N ARG A 12 11.25 -9.18 38.33
CA ARG A 12 10.02 -9.69 37.66
C ARG A 12 8.74 -9.08 38.24
N ALA A 13 8.70 -8.83 39.54
CA ALA A 13 7.55 -8.17 40.20
C ALA A 13 7.46 -6.67 39.82
N ALA A 14 8.58 -5.96 39.69
CA ALA A 14 8.64 -4.59 39.24
C ALA A 14 8.22 -4.44 37.76
N ASN A 15 8.68 -5.33 36.87
CA ASN A 15 8.29 -5.35 35.47
C ASN A 15 6.80 -5.72 35.27
N ALA A 16 6.26 -6.63 36.08
CA ALA A 16 4.85 -6.99 36.02
C ALA A 16 3.96 -5.85 36.55
N ARG A 17 4.42 -5.09 37.56
CA ARG A 17 3.71 -3.92 38.10
C ARG A 17 3.74 -2.75 37.12
N ASN A 18 4.87 -2.48 36.48
CA ASN A 18 4.99 -1.45 35.44
C ASN A 18 4.17 -1.79 34.22
N ARG A 19 4.12 -3.06 33.80
CA ARG A 19 3.28 -3.52 32.68
C ARG A 19 1.77 -3.38 32.99
N ARG A 20 1.35 -3.66 34.22
CA ARG A 20 -0.05 -3.45 34.65
C ARG A 20 -0.43 -1.97 34.78
N LEU A 21 0.50 -1.12 35.21
CA LEU A 21 0.33 0.33 35.22
C LEU A 21 0.30 0.89 33.80
N TYR A 22 1.12 0.37 32.89
CA TYR A 22 1.12 0.76 31.46
C TYR A 22 -0.17 0.34 30.76
N ILE A 23 -0.64 -0.89 30.99
CA ILE A 23 -1.92 -1.37 30.49
C ILE A 23 -3.08 -0.60 31.12
N GLY A 24 -3.02 -0.29 32.40
CA GLY A 24 -4.02 0.53 33.09
C GLY A 24 -4.07 1.98 32.57
N SER A 25 -2.92 2.62 32.34
CA SER A 25 -2.84 3.96 31.76
C SER A 25 -3.26 3.97 30.29
N LEU A 26 -2.97 2.91 29.53
CA LEU A 26 -3.42 2.75 28.16
C LEU A 26 -4.96 2.57 28.08
N ILE A 27 -5.53 1.78 28.99
CA ILE A 27 -6.98 1.61 29.08
C ILE A 27 -7.65 2.93 29.50
N ILE A 28 -7.09 3.68 30.44
CA ILE A 28 -7.58 5.00 30.84
C ILE A 28 -7.42 6.00 29.70
N LEU A 29 -6.31 5.98 28.96
CA LEU A 29 -6.10 6.81 27.77
C LEU A 29 -7.11 6.47 26.67
N ILE A 30 -7.37 5.18 26.44
CA ILE A 30 -8.39 4.72 25.48
C ILE A 30 -9.81 5.14 25.94
N ILE A 31 -10.12 5.01 27.22
CA ILE A 31 -11.42 5.47 27.77
C ILE A 31 -11.52 7.00 27.68
N VAL A 32 -10.46 7.74 27.95
CA VAL A 32 -10.40 9.20 27.82
C VAL A 32 -10.53 9.61 26.36
N VAL A 33 -9.80 8.98 25.43
CA VAL A 33 -9.91 9.26 23.99
C VAL A 33 -11.30 8.91 23.46
N VAL A 34 -11.87 7.77 23.84
CA VAL A 34 -13.26 7.39 23.47
C VAL A 34 -14.30 8.34 24.12
N SER A 35 -14.05 8.82 25.35
CA SER A 35 -14.91 9.80 25.99
C SER A 35 -14.74 11.22 25.43
N PHE A 36 -13.53 11.56 24.95
CA PHE A 36 -13.26 12.89 24.37
C PHE A 36 -13.57 12.96 22.86
N VAL A 37 -13.47 11.87 22.10
CA VAL A 37 -13.82 11.85 20.67
C VAL A 37 -15.31 11.55 20.45
N GLY A 38 -15.98 10.85 21.39
CA GLY A 38 -17.39 10.50 21.25
C GLY A 38 -18.40 11.41 21.98
N ALA A 39 -17.99 12.18 23.00
CA ALA A 39 -18.95 12.91 23.84
C ALA A 39 -18.87 14.44 23.82
N PRO A 40 -17.74 15.14 23.60
CA PRO A 40 -17.75 16.62 23.73
C PRO A 40 -18.11 17.37 22.44
N ILE A 41 -18.01 16.75 21.25
CA ILE A 41 -18.38 17.44 19.99
C ILE A 41 -19.89 17.63 19.91
N ILE A 42 -20.69 16.74 20.51
CA ILE A 42 -22.16 16.82 20.52
C ILE A 42 -22.67 17.85 21.56
N SER A 43 -21.89 18.16 22.59
CA SER A 43 -22.35 19.02 23.68
C SER A 43 -21.93 20.49 23.60
N THR A 44 -20.97 20.86 22.76
CA THR A 44 -20.50 22.25 22.62
C THR A 44 -21.14 23.00 21.44
N LEU A 45 -21.76 22.29 20.49
CA LEU A 45 -22.64 22.89 19.48
C LEU A 45 -24.08 22.88 19.99
N GLY A 46 -24.41 23.82 20.86
CA GLY A 46 -25.77 24.10 21.30
C GLY A 46 -26.67 24.59 20.17
N GLY A 47 -27.00 23.67 19.29
CA GLY A 47 -27.95 23.78 18.20
C GLY A 47 -27.92 22.45 17.48
N GLY A 48 -29.04 21.72 17.42
CA GLY A 48 -29.15 20.40 16.79
C GLY A 48 -28.79 20.38 15.31
N GLY A 49 -27.56 20.75 14.98
CA GLY A 49 -27.00 20.69 13.64
C GLY A 49 -26.72 19.24 13.27
N GLN A 50 -27.43 18.73 12.29
CA GLN A 50 -27.23 17.41 11.74
C GLN A 50 -25.88 17.38 11.02
N MET A 51 -25.04 16.38 11.29
CA MET A 51 -23.77 16.19 10.60
C MET A 51 -24.02 15.54 9.23
N VAL A 52 -24.15 16.36 8.20
CA VAL A 52 -24.40 15.92 6.81
C VAL A 52 -23.07 15.77 6.12
N PHE A 53 -22.81 14.57 5.57
CA PHE A 53 -21.59 14.20 4.88
C PHE A 53 -21.74 14.19 3.36
N GLY A 54 -22.96 14.22 2.86
CA GLY A 54 -23.27 14.22 1.44
C GLY A 54 -24.76 14.10 1.18
N GLN A 55 -25.11 13.88 -0.08
CA GLN A 55 -26.48 13.66 -0.52
C GLN A 55 -26.49 12.67 -1.67
N TYR A 56 -27.48 11.78 -1.74
CA TYR A 56 -27.70 10.87 -2.85
C TYR A 56 -29.16 10.94 -3.31
N ALA A 57 -29.40 11.17 -4.60
CA ALA A 57 -30.74 11.29 -5.19
C ALA A 57 -31.69 12.27 -4.43
N GLY A 58 -31.12 13.31 -3.80
CA GLY A 58 -31.89 14.26 -2.98
C GLY A 58 -32.02 13.92 -1.50
N GLU A 59 -31.65 12.71 -1.09
CA GLU A 59 -31.63 12.24 0.30
C GLU A 59 -30.30 12.57 0.98
N GLU A 60 -30.33 13.18 2.17
CA GLU A 60 -29.12 13.55 2.89
C GLU A 60 -28.44 12.34 3.55
N ILE A 61 -27.17 12.17 3.30
CA ILE A 61 -26.30 11.21 4.00
C ILE A 61 -25.79 11.87 5.28
N ARG A 62 -26.49 11.61 6.38
CA ARG A 62 -26.22 12.26 7.67
C ARG A 62 -25.80 11.24 8.74
N TYR A 63 -24.86 11.63 9.59
CA TYR A 63 -24.56 10.87 10.79
C TYR A 63 -25.50 11.31 11.93
N GLN A 64 -26.23 10.35 12.47
CA GLN A 64 -27.07 10.52 13.64
C GLN A 64 -26.99 9.27 14.49
N GLN A 65 -26.88 9.43 15.81
CA GLN A 65 -26.80 8.29 16.71
C GLN A 65 -27.96 7.31 16.47
N GLY A 66 -27.60 6.03 16.28
CA GLY A 66 -28.53 4.92 16.03
C GLY A 66 -29.07 4.80 14.61
N ASN A 67 -28.69 5.67 13.65
CA ASN A 67 -29.03 5.49 12.24
C ASN A 67 -28.09 4.49 11.54
N PHE A 68 -28.32 4.21 10.26
CA PHE A 68 -27.51 3.25 9.50
C PHE A 68 -26.03 3.65 9.48
N PHE A 69 -25.71 4.92 9.19
CA PHE A 69 -24.34 5.43 9.16
C PHE A 69 -23.61 5.21 10.49
N ALA A 70 -24.23 5.58 11.60
CA ALA A 70 -23.62 5.42 12.93
C ALA A 70 -23.32 3.96 13.25
N ARG A 71 -24.25 3.04 12.93
CA ARG A 71 -24.04 1.60 13.14
C ARG A 71 -22.92 1.03 12.26
N GLN A 72 -22.84 1.44 10.99
CA GLN A 72 -21.73 1.02 10.11
C GLN A 72 -20.40 1.49 10.68
N TYR A 73 -20.31 2.75 11.08
CA TYR A 73 -19.10 3.28 11.71
C TYR A 73 -18.71 2.49 12.98
N GLU A 74 -19.65 2.21 13.87
CA GLU A 74 -19.41 1.45 15.10
C GLU A 74 -18.90 0.03 14.79
N ALA A 75 -19.50 -0.65 13.82
CA ALA A 75 -19.12 -2.00 13.39
C ALA A 75 -17.71 -2.04 12.77
N ILE A 76 -17.41 -1.10 11.87
CA ILE A 76 -16.11 -1.00 11.22
C ILE A 76 -15.02 -0.63 12.23
N ALA A 77 -15.29 0.36 13.08
CA ALA A 77 -14.35 0.77 14.13
C ALA A 77 -14.09 -0.35 15.15
N GLN A 78 -15.06 -1.22 15.41
CA GLN A 78 -14.86 -2.41 16.23
C GLN A 78 -13.98 -3.45 15.51
N SER A 79 -14.27 -3.74 14.23
CA SER A 79 -13.48 -4.68 13.43
C SER A 79 -12.01 -4.25 13.31
N LEU A 80 -11.75 -2.95 13.09
CA LEU A 80 -10.38 -2.41 13.04
C LEU A 80 -9.65 -2.56 14.38
N ARG A 81 -10.33 -2.37 15.50
CA ARG A 81 -9.75 -2.61 16.85
C ARG A 81 -9.41 -4.08 17.06
N ASP A 82 -10.30 -4.97 16.64
CA ASP A 82 -10.14 -6.42 16.83
C ASP A 82 -9.04 -7.01 15.93
N SER A 83 -8.74 -6.38 14.80
CA SER A 83 -7.67 -6.79 13.88
C SER A 83 -6.26 -6.58 14.44
N GLY A 84 -6.10 -5.82 15.54
CA GLY A 84 -4.82 -5.60 16.21
C GLY A 84 -3.78 -4.81 15.38
N GLN A 85 -4.18 -4.20 14.28
CA GLN A 85 -3.28 -3.37 13.48
C GLN A 85 -2.86 -2.13 14.27
N THR A 86 -1.55 -1.87 14.35
CA THR A 86 -0.94 -0.72 15.04
C THR A 86 -0.76 0.48 14.12
N ALA A 87 -1.58 0.60 13.08
CA ALA A 87 -1.54 1.74 12.18
C ALA A 87 -1.93 3.05 12.91
N ASP A 88 -1.56 4.18 12.32
CA ASP A 88 -1.91 5.51 12.79
C ASP A 88 -3.42 5.62 13.12
N LEU A 89 -3.73 6.07 14.34
CA LEU A 89 -5.10 6.17 14.83
C LEU A 89 -5.95 7.13 13.99
N ASP A 90 -5.36 8.21 13.50
CA ASP A 90 -6.05 9.19 12.66
C ASP A 90 -6.40 8.60 11.30
N LEU A 91 -5.52 7.78 10.74
CA LEU A 91 -5.78 7.04 9.51
C LEU A 91 -6.89 6.01 9.69
N GLN A 92 -6.87 5.23 10.78
CA GLN A 92 -7.92 4.27 11.10
C GLN A 92 -9.28 4.95 11.27
N LEU A 93 -9.31 6.09 11.96
CA LEU A 93 -10.51 6.89 12.14
C LEU A 93 -11.08 7.34 10.77
N ARG A 94 -10.23 7.88 9.91
CA ARG A 94 -10.61 8.33 8.56
C ARG A 94 -11.15 7.18 7.70
N ILE A 95 -10.49 6.03 7.74
CA ILE A 95 -10.91 4.81 7.02
C ILE A 95 -12.30 4.37 7.51
N ALA A 96 -12.50 4.28 8.84
CA ALA A 96 -13.78 3.84 9.40
C ALA A 96 -14.94 4.76 9.02
N TRP A 97 -14.72 6.08 9.07
CA TRP A 97 -15.75 7.06 8.69
C TRP A 97 -16.04 7.03 7.18
N ARG A 98 -15.00 6.93 6.34
CA ARG A 98 -15.16 6.89 4.89
C ARG A 98 -15.89 5.63 4.44
N GLU A 99 -15.50 4.49 4.97
CA GLU A 99 -16.15 3.22 4.66
C GLU A 99 -17.61 3.20 5.13
N ALA A 100 -17.90 3.72 6.32
CA ALA A 100 -19.26 3.85 6.81
C ALA A 100 -20.11 4.80 5.93
N PHE A 101 -19.52 5.88 5.43
CA PHE A 101 -20.16 6.78 4.47
C PHE A 101 -20.47 6.06 3.16
N ASN A 102 -19.50 5.37 2.55
CA ASN A 102 -19.71 4.64 1.31
C ASN A 102 -20.82 3.58 1.43
N ARG A 103 -20.82 2.80 2.53
CA ARG A 103 -21.88 1.84 2.80
C ARG A 103 -23.24 2.49 2.96
N THR A 104 -23.30 3.72 3.51
CA THR A 104 -24.55 4.45 3.64
C THR A 104 -25.01 5.00 2.30
N VAL A 105 -24.11 5.45 1.43
CA VAL A 105 -24.41 5.82 0.04
C VAL A 105 -25.02 4.64 -0.69
N LEU A 106 -24.37 3.47 -0.66
CA LEU A 106 -24.87 2.25 -1.28
C LEU A 106 -26.26 1.84 -0.73
N HIS A 107 -26.44 1.89 0.59
CA HIS A 107 -27.72 1.60 1.22
C HIS A 107 -28.82 2.55 0.71
N THR A 108 -28.55 3.85 0.64
CA THR A 108 -29.49 4.85 0.14
C THR A 108 -29.79 4.64 -1.35
N ALA A 109 -28.75 4.31 -2.16
CA ALA A 109 -28.92 4.02 -3.59
C ALA A 109 -29.81 2.78 -3.82
N ILE A 110 -29.65 1.72 -3.02
CA ILE A 110 -30.47 0.53 -3.11
C ILE A 110 -31.91 0.82 -2.68
N LEU A 111 -32.13 1.60 -1.65
CA LEU A 111 -33.49 1.99 -1.22
C LEU A 111 -34.17 2.86 -2.28
N ASP A 112 -33.48 3.81 -2.88
CA ASP A 112 -33.99 4.61 -4.01
C ASP A 112 -34.37 3.70 -5.19
N HIS A 113 -33.49 2.75 -5.55
CA HIS A 113 -33.75 1.76 -6.60
C HIS A 113 -34.99 0.89 -6.26
N ALA A 114 -35.08 0.42 -5.02
CA ALA A 114 -36.22 -0.39 -4.55
C ALA A 114 -37.56 0.39 -4.64
N GLU A 115 -37.56 1.65 -4.23
CA GLU A 115 -38.75 2.53 -4.36
C GLU A 115 -39.15 2.71 -5.83
N ASN A 116 -38.19 2.98 -6.71
CA ASN A 116 -38.43 3.18 -8.16
C ASN A 116 -38.92 1.91 -8.88
N THR A 117 -38.55 0.72 -8.37
CA THR A 117 -38.95 -0.58 -8.92
C THR A 117 -40.18 -1.18 -8.24
N GLY A 118 -40.66 -0.55 -7.16
CA GLY A 118 -41.80 -1.05 -6.37
C GLY A 118 -41.47 -2.25 -5.50
N MET A 119 -40.20 -2.46 -5.18
CA MET A 119 -39.76 -3.49 -4.24
C MET A 119 -40.10 -3.08 -2.82
N ASP A 120 -40.82 -3.94 -2.08
CA ASP A 120 -41.20 -3.70 -0.69
C ASP A 120 -41.27 -5.03 0.08
N VAL A 121 -41.21 -4.94 1.40
CA VAL A 121 -41.33 -6.10 2.29
C VAL A 121 -42.67 -6.06 3.05
N SER A 122 -43.25 -7.24 3.31
CA SER A 122 -44.52 -7.31 4.02
C SER A 122 -44.39 -6.83 5.46
N SER A 123 -45.51 -6.28 6.01
CA SER A 123 -45.56 -5.89 7.41
C SER A 123 -45.29 -7.06 8.37
N ASP A 124 -45.71 -8.28 7.99
CA ASP A 124 -45.47 -9.50 8.77
C ASP A 124 -43.98 -9.78 8.91
N ARG A 125 -43.21 -9.57 7.82
CA ARG A 125 -41.75 -9.72 7.85
C ARG A 125 -41.07 -8.72 8.77
N VAL A 126 -41.55 -7.48 8.77
CA VAL A 126 -41.05 -6.43 9.69
C VAL A 126 -41.36 -6.80 11.13
N ASP A 127 -42.58 -7.35 11.41
CA ASP A 127 -42.97 -7.80 12.74
C ASP A 127 -42.11 -8.98 13.22
N GLU A 128 -41.79 -9.94 12.36
CA GLU A 128 -40.84 -11.03 12.67
C GLU A 128 -39.47 -10.51 13.06
N LEU A 129 -38.93 -9.54 12.31
CA LEU A 129 -37.62 -8.93 12.60
C LEU A 129 -37.62 -8.21 13.94
N ILE A 130 -38.69 -7.45 14.26
CA ILE A 130 -38.85 -6.81 15.55
C ILE A 130 -38.95 -7.87 16.66
N ALA A 131 -39.70 -8.95 16.44
CA ALA A 131 -39.85 -10.01 17.44
C ALA A 131 -38.51 -10.78 17.66
N SER A 132 -37.63 -10.77 16.68
CA SER A 132 -36.30 -11.38 16.75
C SER A 132 -35.23 -10.47 17.36
N ASP A 133 -35.52 -9.18 17.55
CA ASP A 133 -34.60 -8.21 18.15
C ASP A 133 -34.38 -8.55 19.64
N PRO A 134 -33.09 -8.80 20.05
CA PRO A 134 -32.78 -9.17 21.45
C PRO A 134 -33.30 -8.20 22.49
N ARG A 135 -33.48 -6.91 22.15
CA ARG A 135 -34.00 -5.89 23.04
C ARG A 135 -35.47 -6.16 23.49
N PHE A 136 -36.20 -6.89 22.69
CA PHE A 136 -37.59 -7.24 22.91
C PHE A 136 -37.80 -8.74 23.17
N GLN A 137 -36.77 -9.42 23.61
CA GLN A 137 -36.84 -10.85 23.95
C GLN A 137 -36.64 -11.06 25.46
N SER A 138 -37.43 -11.97 26.01
CA SER A 138 -37.27 -12.48 27.37
C SER A 138 -37.28 -14.01 27.31
N ASN A 139 -36.23 -14.66 27.80
CA ASN A 139 -36.04 -16.11 27.72
C ASN A 139 -36.18 -16.68 26.30
N GLY A 140 -35.63 -15.97 25.29
CA GLY A 140 -35.66 -16.41 23.88
C GLY A 140 -37.03 -16.28 23.20
N ARG A 141 -37.99 -15.54 23.80
CA ARG A 141 -39.30 -15.28 23.24
C ARG A 141 -39.58 -13.78 23.22
N PHE A 142 -40.34 -13.34 22.24
CA PHE A 142 -40.81 -11.94 22.17
C PHE A 142 -41.58 -11.52 23.45
N ASP A 143 -41.20 -10.39 24.00
CA ASP A 143 -41.85 -9.73 25.15
C ASP A 143 -42.62 -8.50 24.67
N PRO A 144 -43.95 -8.61 24.45
CA PRO A 144 -44.75 -7.49 24.02
C PRO A 144 -44.70 -6.29 24.99
N ALA A 145 -44.53 -6.54 26.28
CA ALA A 145 -44.48 -5.48 27.29
C ALA A 145 -43.15 -4.69 27.16
N ALA A 146 -42.05 -5.31 26.73
CA ALA A 146 -40.83 -4.60 26.44
C ALA A 146 -40.98 -3.68 25.21
N TYR A 147 -41.68 -4.15 24.17
CA TYR A 147 -41.93 -3.38 22.96
C TYR A 147 -42.96 -2.24 23.23
N GLU A 148 -43.97 -2.46 24.07
CA GLU A 148 -44.98 -1.42 24.44
C GLU A 148 -44.37 -0.31 25.29
N ARG A 149 -43.31 -0.56 26.04
CA ARG A 149 -42.63 0.47 26.88
C ARG A 149 -41.96 1.57 26.10
N ILE A 150 -41.56 1.31 24.86
CA ILE A 150 -40.95 2.33 23.97
C ILE A 150 -42.07 3.26 23.43
N GLY A 151 -41.72 4.53 23.22
CA GLY A 151 -42.64 5.54 22.71
C GLY A 151 -43.11 5.27 21.28
N SER A 152 -44.28 5.84 20.91
CA SER A 152 -44.81 5.66 19.54
C SER A 152 -43.85 6.14 18.46
N GLN A 153 -43.13 7.22 18.65
CA GLN A 153 -42.13 7.72 17.70
C GLN A 153 -40.95 6.74 17.54
N GLU A 154 -40.52 6.18 18.66
CA GLU A 154 -39.44 5.20 18.65
C GLU A 154 -39.85 3.88 17.95
N ARG A 155 -41.09 3.42 18.21
CA ARG A 155 -41.66 2.28 17.47
C ARG A 155 -41.76 2.53 15.98
N PHE A 156 -42.17 3.72 15.57
CA PHE A 156 -42.20 4.08 14.15
C PHE A 156 -40.81 4.06 13.54
N SER A 157 -39.83 4.69 14.17
CA SER A 157 -38.44 4.69 13.70
C SER A 157 -37.84 3.26 13.63
N LEU A 158 -38.16 2.43 14.63
CA LEU A 158 -37.73 1.02 14.66
C LEU A 158 -38.34 0.21 13.53
N ARG A 159 -39.62 0.39 13.24
CA ARG A 159 -40.28 -0.30 12.11
C ARG A 159 -39.71 0.12 10.78
N ASN A 160 -39.49 1.40 10.57
CA ASN A 160 -38.84 1.88 9.35
C ASN A 160 -37.44 1.30 9.20
N PHE A 161 -36.66 1.31 10.27
CA PHE A 161 -35.33 0.71 10.25
C PHE A 161 -35.33 -0.77 9.83
N HIS A 162 -36.20 -1.60 10.43
CA HIS A 162 -36.29 -3.00 10.06
C HIS A 162 -36.82 -3.22 8.64
N ARG A 163 -37.72 -2.33 8.17
CA ARG A 163 -38.21 -2.35 6.79
C ARG A 163 -37.08 -2.04 5.79
N GLU A 164 -36.36 -0.94 6.00
CA GLU A 164 -35.24 -0.54 5.16
C GLU A 164 -34.12 -1.59 5.14
N SER A 165 -33.76 -2.14 6.31
CA SER A 165 -32.80 -3.24 6.41
C SER A 165 -33.27 -4.49 5.66
N ALA A 166 -34.55 -4.85 5.78
CA ALA A 166 -35.09 -6.01 5.12
C ALA A 166 -35.15 -5.84 3.58
N ILE A 167 -35.47 -4.62 3.10
CA ILE A 167 -35.41 -4.29 1.66
C ILE A 167 -33.97 -4.44 1.16
N PHE A 168 -33.02 -3.85 1.88
CA PHE A 168 -31.60 -3.90 1.52
C PHE A 168 -31.09 -5.36 1.51
N ASP A 169 -31.34 -6.15 2.55
CA ASP A 169 -30.91 -7.53 2.66
C ASP A 169 -31.55 -8.41 1.58
N GLN A 170 -32.84 -8.18 1.29
CA GLN A 170 -33.56 -8.89 0.23
C GLN A 170 -32.97 -8.56 -1.13
N PHE A 171 -32.71 -7.28 -1.41
CA PHE A 171 -32.10 -6.83 -2.66
C PHE A 171 -30.74 -7.48 -2.88
N ILE A 172 -29.84 -7.37 -1.88
CA ILE A 172 -28.52 -8.00 -1.94
C ILE A 172 -28.64 -9.50 -2.14
N THR A 173 -29.54 -10.13 -1.40
CA THR A 173 -29.78 -11.59 -1.55
C THR A 173 -30.25 -11.93 -2.95
N ASP A 174 -31.20 -11.21 -3.52
CA ASP A 174 -31.74 -11.44 -4.86
C ASP A 174 -30.68 -11.24 -5.94
N VAL A 175 -29.86 -10.19 -5.84
CA VAL A 175 -28.74 -9.94 -6.76
C VAL A 175 -27.71 -11.07 -6.68
N LEU A 176 -27.30 -11.46 -5.48
CA LEU A 176 -26.28 -12.49 -5.28
C LEU A 176 -26.78 -13.91 -5.56
N THR A 177 -28.03 -14.24 -5.18
CA THR A 177 -28.59 -15.59 -5.44
C THR A 177 -29.08 -15.77 -6.87
N GLY A 178 -29.42 -14.69 -7.56
CA GLY A 178 -29.68 -14.67 -9.00
C GLY A 178 -28.44 -15.00 -9.82
N THR A 179 -27.25 -14.81 -9.25
CA THR A 179 -25.96 -15.09 -9.88
C THR A 179 -25.65 -16.58 -9.79
N LYS A 180 -25.91 -17.32 -10.86
CA LYS A 180 -25.60 -18.74 -10.98
C LYS A 180 -24.86 -18.99 -12.27
N SER A 181 -23.77 -19.75 -12.19
CA SER A 181 -23.08 -20.22 -13.37
C SER A 181 -23.87 -21.35 -14.06
N SER A 182 -23.75 -21.43 -15.37
CA SER A 182 -24.22 -22.62 -16.11
C SER A 182 -23.21 -23.76 -15.97
N ALA A 183 -23.66 -25.01 -16.21
CA ALA A 183 -22.74 -26.15 -16.25
C ALA A 183 -21.66 -25.98 -17.33
N ALA A 184 -22.02 -25.42 -18.49
CA ALA A 184 -21.07 -25.14 -19.58
C ALA A 184 -20.03 -24.06 -19.21
N GLU A 185 -20.43 -23.07 -18.43
CA GLU A 185 -19.53 -22.04 -17.93
C GLU A 185 -18.54 -22.62 -16.92
N ARG A 186 -19.02 -23.42 -15.95
CA ARG A 186 -18.12 -24.11 -15.00
C ARG A 186 -17.14 -25.04 -15.69
N GLU A 187 -17.61 -25.80 -16.68
CA GLU A 187 -16.77 -26.69 -17.47
C GLU A 187 -15.72 -25.89 -18.26
N PHE A 188 -16.11 -24.79 -18.87
CA PHE A 188 -15.17 -23.88 -19.55
C PHE A 188 -14.11 -23.34 -18.60
N VAL A 189 -14.52 -22.83 -17.44
CA VAL A 189 -13.58 -22.30 -16.44
C VAL A 189 -12.69 -23.42 -15.88
N ALA A 190 -13.24 -24.64 -15.66
CA ALA A 190 -12.45 -25.78 -15.23
C ALA A 190 -11.38 -26.18 -16.24
N GLN A 191 -11.65 -26.03 -17.55
CA GLN A 191 -10.65 -26.27 -18.60
C GLN A 191 -9.51 -25.25 -18.57
N MET A 192 -9.72 -24.05 -18.01
CA MET A 192 -8.67 -23.04 -17.85
C MET A 192 -7.65 -23.42 -16.75
N SER A 193 -7.96 -24.40 -15.88
CA SER A 193 -6.99 -24.92 -14.90
C SER A 193 -5.90 -25.81 -15.51
N GLY A 194 -5.89 -26.01 -16.82
CA GLY A 194 -4.88 -26.77 -17.53
C GLY A 194 -4.84 -26.41 -19.03
N PRO A 195 -3.79 -26.88 -19.75
CA PRO A 195 -2.72 -27.75 -19.25
C PRO A 195 -1.84 -27.07 -18.20
N GLU A 196 -1.31 -27.89 -17.28
CA GLU A 196 -0.25 -27.45 -16.38
C GLU A 196 1.11 -27.79 -16.99
N ARG A 197 2.06 -26.85 -16.86
CA ARG A 197 3.43 -27.00 -17.37
C ARG A 197 4.45 -26.85 -16.25
N SER A 198 5.56 -27.59 -16.36
CA SER A 198 6.77 -27.46 -15.55
C SER A 198 7.95 -27.13 -16.45
N PHE A 199 8.81 -26.24 -15.99
CA PHE A 199 9.93 -25.71 -16.76
C PHE A 199 11.23 -25.89 -15.99
N ASP A 200 12.33 -26.12 -16.71
CA ASP A 200 13.67 -25.88 -16.23
C ASP A 200 14.02 -24.41 -16.52
N VAL A 201 14.54 -23.71 -15.50
CA VAL A 201 14.73 -22.26 -15.53
C VAL A 201 16.17 -21.91 -15.16
N VAL A 202 16.78 -21.02 -15.92
CA VAL A 202 18.03 -20.34 -15.59
C VAL A 202 17.74 -18.86 -15.34
N ARG A 203 18.32 -18.33 -14.29
CA ARG A 203 18.14 -16.97 -13.83
C ARG A 203 19.39 -16.12 -14.11
N PHE A 204 19.13 -14.88 -14.53
CA PHE A 204 20.13 -13.83 -14.73
C PHE A 204 19.73 -12.63 -13.86
N PRO A 205 20.18 -12.56 -12.59
CA PRO A 205 19.78 -11.49 -11.68
C PRO A 205 20.54 -10.20 -12.02
N PHE A 206 19.88 -9.06 -11.82
CA PHE A 206 20.49 -7.73 -12.02
C PHE A 206 21.64 -7.47 -11.05
N SER A 207 21.71 -8.19 -9.92
CA SER A 207 22.84 -8.15 -8.99
C SER A 207 24.14 -8.70 -9.58
N ASP A 208 24.05 -9.52 -10.64
CA ASP A 208 25.23 -10.08 -11.34
C ASP A 208 25.85 -9.08 -12.31
N PHE A 209 25.31 -7.84 -12.40
CA PHE A 209 25.90 -6.79 -13.22
C PHE A 209 27.36 -6.57 -12.82
N PRO A 210 28.31 -6.74 -13.76
CA PRO A 210 29.73 -6.86 -13.41
C PRO A 210 30.31 -5.56 -12.85
N GLU A 211 31.16 -5.68 -11.84
CA GLU A 211 31.89 -4.54 -11.28
C GLU A 211 32.72 -3.78 -12.34
N ALA A 212 33.24 -4.50 -13.34
CA ALA A 212 33.94 -3.85 -14.45
C ALA A 212 33.06 -2.87 -15.22
N GLN A 213 31.76 -3.17 -15.38
CA GLN A 213 30.79 -2.26 -16.00
C GLN A 213 30.45 -1.08 -15.09
N VAL A 214 30.40 -1.31 -13.76
CA VAL A 214 30.22 -0.24 -12.77
C VAL A 214 31.37 0.75 -12.83
N ARG A 215 32.63 0.25 -12.88
CA ARG A 215 33.85 1.08 -13.03
C ARG A 215 33.86 1.84 -14.34
N THR A 216 33.57 1.16 -15.45
CA THR A 216 33.50 1.79 -16.77
C THR A 216 32.50 2.94 -16.79
N PHE A 217 31.33 2.74 -16.17
CA PHE A 217 30.32 3.80 -16.08
C PHE A 217 30.82 5.02 -15.32
N ALA A 218 31.46 4.82 -14.15
CA ALA A 218 32.04 5.91 -13.38
C ALA A 218 33.16 6.65 -14.12
N GLU A 219 34.01 5.89 -14.86
CA GLU A 219 35.08 6.46 -15.69
C GLU A 219 34.53 7.27 -16.87
N GLU A 220 33.37 6.88 -17.42
CA GLU A 220 32.69 7.59 -18.50
C GLU A 220 31.92 8.84 -18.00
N ASN A 221 31.57 8.91 -16.70
CA ASN A 221 30.76 9.96 -16.10
C ASN A 221 31.37 10.45 -14.78
N PRO A 222 32.63 10.93 -14.78
CA PRO A 222 33.35 11.27 -13.56
C PRO A 222 32.71 12.45 -12.82
N GLU A 223 32.01 13.35 -13.53
CA GLU A 223 31.32 14.51 -12.97
C GLU A 223 30.17 14.14 -12.02
N LEU A 224 29.53 12.99 -12.21
CA LEU A 224 28.47 12.52 -11.33
C LEU A 224 28.99 12.10 -9.96
N PHE A 225 30.21 11.57 -9.92
CA PHE A 225 30.82 10.96 -8.75
C PHE A 225 31.94 11.84 -8.15
N THR A 226 31.97 13.11 -8.52
CA THR A 226 32.85 14.09 -7.82
C THR A 226 32.43 14.17 -6.36
N GLU A 227 33.36 13.91 -5.46
CA GLU A 227 33.17 14.03 -4.01
C GLU A 227 33.27 15.49 -3.58
N LEU A 228 32.32 15.92 -2.79
CA LEU A 228 32.17 17.26 -2.27
C LEU A 228 32.05 17.19 -0.74
N ASP A 229 32.79 18.01 -0.04
CA ASP A 229 32.65 18.22 1.40
C ASP A 229 32.13 19.62 1.63
N LEU A 230 30.86 19.74 1.97
CA LEU A 230 30.13 21.01 2.00
C LEU A 230 29.42 21.24 3.32
N ALA A 231 29.31 22.53 3.68
CA ALA A 231 28.33 22.98 4.66
C ALA A 231 27.22 23.80 3.96
N VAL A 232 25.99 23.64 4.37
CA VAL A 232 24.81 24.23 3.72
C VAL A 232 23.96 25.06 4.68
N VAL A 233 23.36 26.14 4.15
CA VAL A 233 22.30 26.89 4.81
C VAL A 233 21.13 27.04 3.85
N THR A 234 19.96 26.52 4.23
CA THR A 234 18.74 26.51 3.40
C THR A 234 17.68 27.45 3.99
N LEU A 235 17.19 28.39 3.21
CA LEU A 235 16.21 29.41 3.56
C LEU A 235 14.94 29.25 2.71
N ALA A 236 13.87 29.98 3.05
CA ALA A 236 12.61 29.88 2.33
C ALA A 236 12.60 30.62 0.98
N THR A 237 13.31 31.75 0.91
CA THR A 237 13.31 32.64 -0.25
C THR A 237 14.72 33.02 -0.67
N GLU A 238 14.90 33.45 -1.92
CA GLU A 238 16.16 33.91 -2.47
C GLU A 238 16.66 35.14 -1.71
N GLU A 239 15.77 36.07 -1.36
CA GLU A 239 16.13 37.29 -0.66
C GLU A 239 16.66 36.97 0.74
N GLU A 240 16.05 36.03 1.46
CA GLU A 240 16.55 35.56 2.77
C GLU A 240 17.92 34.91 2.61
N ALA A 241 18.09 34.03 1.61
CA ALA A 241 19.37 33.36 1.35
C ALA A 241 20.47 34.34 1.03
N GLN A 242 20.21 35.34 0.18
CA GLN A 242 21.15 36.40 -0.15
C GLN A 242 21.56 37.19 1.09
N GLN A 243 20.59 37.59 1.93
CA GLN A 243 20.85 38.38 3.15
C GLN A 243 21.69 37.59 4.17
N ILE A 244 21.42 36.29 4.36
CA ILE A 244 22.20 35.49 5.33
C ILE A 244 23.57 35.11 4.75
N ARG A 245 23.67 34.88 3.43
CA ARG A 245 24.96 34.71 2.76
C ARG A 245 25.88 35.94 2.93
N GLU A 246 25.35 37.17 2.81
CA GLU A 246 26.14 38.38 3.06
C GLU A 246 26.72 38.39 4.49
N GLN A 247 25.96 37.88 5.48
CA GLN A 247 26.48 37.74 6.86
C GLN A 247 27.57 36.67 6.94
N ALA A 248 27.47 35.56 6.18
CA ALA A 248 28.50 34.54 6.13
C ALA A 248 29.84 35.05 5.56
N LEU A 249 29.78 36.00 4.64
CA LEU A 249 30.99 36.65 4.08
C LEU A 249 31.68 37.62 5.04
N GLU A 250 31.02 38.01 6.15
CA GLU A 250 31.63 38.87 7.16
C GLU A 250 32.60 38.08 8.07
N PRO A 251 33.81 38.62 8.37
CA PRO A 251 34.76 37.95 9.24
C PRO A 251 34.18 37.67 10.63
N GLY A 252 34.21 36.41 11.05
CA GLY A 252 33.78 35.96 12.38
C GLY A 252 32.38 35.38 12.45
N ASN A 253 31.71 35.23 11.33
CA ASN A 253 30.41 34.56 11.20
C ASN A 253 30.55 33.19 10.47
N PRO A 254 30.99 32.12 11.13
CA PRO A 254 31.10 30.82 10.48
C PRO A 254 29.75 30.31 10.04
N ILE A 255 29.70 29.64 8.89
CA ILE A 255 28.47 29.12 8.29
C ILE A 255 27.69 28.19 9.25
N GLY A 256 28.38 27.45 10.09
CA GLY A 256 27.76 26.56 11.07
C GLY A 256 26.85 27.25 12.09
N ASN A 257 27.22 28.51 12.50
CA ASN A 257 26.36 29.30 13.38
C ASN A 257 25.10 29.80 12.66
N LEU A 258 25.24 30.13 11.39
CA LEU A 258 24.13 30.55 10.54
C LEU A 258 23.21 29.37 10.22
N ALA A 259 23.77 28.19 9.95
CA ALA A 259 23.02 26.97 9.76
C ALA A 259 22.13 26.66 10.98
N ARG A 260 22.70 26.61 12.19
CA ARG A 260 21.92 26.36 13.42
C ARG A 260 20.83 27.40 13.69
N THR A 261 21.03 28.63 13.21
CA THR A 261 20.12 29.74 13.53
C THR A 261 19.01 29.89 12.50
N TYR A 262 19.31 29.67 11.24
CA TYR A 262 18.45 30.06 10.13
C TYR A 262 18.07 28.89 9.20
N SER A 263 18.89 27.81 9.12
CA SER A 263 18.66 26.74 8.18
C SER A 263 17.40 25.94 8.51
N ARG A 264 16.75 25.45 7.46
CA ARG A 264 15.52 24.66 7.54
C ARG A 264 15.73 23.20 7.14
N ASP A 265 16.95 22.84 6.75
CA ASP A 265 17.32 21.50 6.36
C ASP A 265 17.71 20.60 7.54
N LEU A 266 18.06 19.35 7.24
CA LEU A 266 18.43 18.34 8.23
C LEU A 266 19.83 18.57 8.84
N TYR A 267 20.65 19.43 8.23
CA TYR A 267 22.03 19.68 8.62
C TYR A 267 22.17 20.85 9.60
N ALA A 268 21.08 21.58 9.87
CA ALA A 268 21.07 22.76 10.75
C ALA A 268 21.72 22.49 12.12
N ASP A 269 21.38 21.36 12.76
CA ASP A 269 21.90 20.96 14.08
C ASP A 269 23.36 20.42 14.04
N GLN A 270 23.89 20.19 12.83
CA GLN A 270 25.22 19.64 12.56
C GLN A 270 26.16 20.71 11.96
N ASP A 271 25.97 21.98 12.32
CA ASP A 271 26.75 23.11 11.77
C ASP A 271 26.61 23.29 10.24
N GLY A 272 25.56 22.72 9.65
CA GLY A 272 25.37 22.70 8.22
C GLY A 272 26.22 21.64 7.49
N GLU A 273 27.10 20.92 8.19
CA GLU A 273 28.00 19.93 7.59
C GLU A 273 27.21 18.77 6.99
N MET A 274 27.35 18.56 5.69
CA MET A 274 26.68 17.49 4.95
C MET A 274 27.48 16.16 4.98
N GLY A 275 28.76 16.22 5.39
CA GLY A 275 29.72 15.15 5.17
C GLY A 275 30.12 15.05 3.70
N THR A 276 30.84 13.97 3.34
CA THR A 276 31.19 13.71 1.94
C THR A 276 29.95 13.29 1.17
N ILE A 277 29.62 14.02 0.11
CA ILE A 277 28.46 13.81 -0.75
C ILE A 277 28.91 13.79 -2.21
N TYR A 278 28.26 12.97 -3.04
CA TYR A 278 28.55 12.96 -4.47
C TYR A 278 27.76 14.02 -5.23
N ALA A 279 28.33 14.55 -6.30
CA ALA A 279 27.68 15.58 -7.12
C ALA A 279 26.29 15.18 -7.60
N TYR A 280 26.08 13.91 -7.98
CA TYR A 280 24.76 13.43 -8.42
C TYR A 280 23.69 13.52 -7.32
N GLU A 281 24.05 13.43 -6.05
CA GLU A 281 23.10 13.53 -4.94
C GLU A 281 22.58 14.95 -4.81
N LEU A 282 23.48 15.94 -4.95
CA LEU A 282 23.10 17.34 -4.98
C LEU A 282 22.26 17.72 -6.21
N GLN A 283 22.57 17.14 -7.37
CA GLN A 283 21.78 17.37 -8.59
C GLN A 283 20.30 17.05 -8.40
N GLN A 284 19.96 16.07 -7.57
CA GLN A 284 18.57 15.69 -7.30
C GLN A 284 17.84 16.66 -6.38
N GLU A 285 18.58 17.39 -5.56
CA GLU A 285 18.02 18.39 -4.66
C GLU A 285 17.83 19.76 -5.33
N MET A 286 18.57 20.01 -6.41
CA MET A 286 18.53 21.29 -7.15
C MET A 286 17.37 21.35 -8.14
N ILE A 287 16.76 22.52 -8.28
CA ILE A 287 15.74 22.75 -9.32
C ILE A 287 16.38 22.74 -10.71
N ASN A 288 17.61 23.30 -10.83
CA ASN A 288 18.41 23.19 -12.04
C ASN A 288 19.65 22.33 -11.73
N PRO A 289 19.72 21.06 -12.19
CA PRO A 289 20.83 20.15 -11.90
C PRO A 289 22.22 20.65 -12.35
N GLU A 290 22.27 21.57 -13.33
CA GLU A 290 23.53 22.12 -13.83
C GLU A 290 24.22 23.03 -12.79
N ASP A 291 23.48 23.55 -11.79
CA ASP A 291 24.03 24.45 -10.76
C ASP A 291 25.08 23.76 -9.87
N VAL A 292 25.06 22.42 -9.81
CA VAL A 292 26.08 21.63 -9.09
C VAL A 292 27.50 21.90 -9.60
N GLU A 293 27.66 22.22 -10.90
CA GLU A 293 28.96 22.51 -11.49
C GLU A 293 29.66 23.71 -10.78
N SER A 294 28.87 24.68 -10.36
CA SER A 294 29.40 25.84 -9.62
C SER A 294 29.96 25.44 -8.26
N LEU A 295 29.43 24.41 -7.60
CA LEU A 295 29.89 23.91 -6.32
C LEU A 295 31.19 23.10 -6.44
N THR A 296 31.37 22.36 -7.55
CA THR A 296 32.60 21.60 -7.79
C THR A 296 33.85 22.49 -8.05
N GLN A 297 33.62 23.77 -8.31
CA GLN A 297 34.68 24.75 -8.59
C GLN A 297 35.07 25.63 -7.38
N LEU A 298 34.36 25.48 -6.26
CA LEU A 298 34.63 26.26 -5.06
C LEU A 298 36.00 25.88 -4.44
N GLU A 299 36.76 26.90 -4.00
CA GLU A 299 37.93 26.67 -3.16
C GLU A 299 37.53 26.51 -1.67
N PRO A 300 38.30 25.75 -0.86
CA PRO A 300 38.02 25.63 0.58
C PRO A 300 37.80 26.96 1.28
N GLY A 301 36.65 27.11 1.95
CA GLY A 301 36.20 28.33 2.60
C GLY A 301 35.50 29.32 1.66
N GLU A 302 35.32 29.00 0.40
CA GLU A 302 34.51 29.79 -0.53
C GLU A 302 33.03 29.46 -0.40
N ILE A 303 32.19 30.51 -0.51
CA ILE A 303 30.72 30.39 -0.35
C ILE A 303 30.05 30.67 -1.69
N SER A 304 29.21 29.73 -2.12
CA SER A 304 28.45 29.82 -3.38
C SER A 304 27.45 30.97 -3.39
N ASP A 305 26.99 31.36 -4.56
CA ASP A 305 25.74 32.11 -4.69
C ASP A 305 24.54 31.25 -4.25
N PRO A 306 23.38 31.84 -3.85
CA PRO A 306 22.18 31.09 -3.55
C PRO A 306 21.67 30.29 -4.76
N ILE A 307 21.37 29.02 -4.54
CA ILE A 307 20.88 28.07 -5.54
C ILE A 307 19.48 27.63 -5.14
N GLU A 308 18.57 27.57 -6.09
CA GLU A 308 17.21 27.09 -5.85
C GLU A 308 17.19 25.55 -5.73
N THR A 309 16.65 25.06 -4.61
CA THR A 309 16.53 23.65 -4.30
C THR A 309 15.09 23.23 -4.06
N THR A 310 14.81 21.94 -3.99
CA THR A 310 13.49 21.41 -3.65
C THR A 310 13.02 21.80 -2.24
N ALA A 311 13.94 22.15 -1.34
CA ALA A 311 13.67 22.58 0.03
C ALA A 311 13.59 24.11 0.20
N GLY A 312 13.96 24.89 -0.80
CA GLY A 312 14.02 26.34 -0.79
C GLY A 312 15.30 26.86 -1.47
N TRP A 313 15.89 27.93 -0.95
CA TRP A 313 17.10 28.50 -1.48
C TRP A 313 18.30 28.22 -0.57
N ALA A 314 19.31 27.58 -1.10
CA ALA A 314 20.48 27.14 -0.35
C ALA A 314 21.76 27.85 -0.85
N PHE A 315 22.69 28.15 0.05
CA PHE A 315 24.06 28.46 -0.29
C PHE A 315 25.02 27.54 0.48
N TYR A 316 26.16 27.26 -0.13
CA TYR A 316 27.12 26.26 0.32
C TYR A 316 28.49 26.85 0.57
N GLU A 317 29.20 26.36 1.58
CA GLU A 317 30.61 26.60 1.80
C GLU A 317 31.39 25.32 1.50
N ALA A 318 32.43 25.41 0.67
CA ALA A 318 33.33 24.28 0.48
C ALA A 318 34.20 24.08 1.71
N LEU A 319 34.12 22.92 2.36
CA LEU A 319 34.97 22.57 3.50
C LEU A 319 36.32 22.02 3.06
N ASP A 320 36.33 21.34 1.89
CA ASP A 320 37.52 20.84 1.23
C ASP A 320 37.41 21.03 -0.29
N THR A 321 38.50 20.78 -1.00
CA THR A 321 38.51 20.78 -2.48
C THR A 321 37.72 19.60 -3.03
N ALA A 322 36.89 19.87 -4.05
CA ALA A 322 36.20 18.79 -4.75
C ALA A 322 37.20 17.79 -5.37
N GLU A 323 37.02 16.52 -5.10
CA GLU A 323 37.93 15.47 -5.56
C GLU A 323 37.18 14.47 -6.46
N ALA A 324 37.89 13.90 -7.45
CA ALA A 324 37.38 12.79 -8.22
C ALA A 324 37.23 11.56 -7.31
N ALA A 325 36.13 10.84 -7.43
CA ALA A 325 35.87 9.64 -6.65
C ALA A 325 36.98 8.59 -6.81
N ASP A 326 37.45 8.03 -5.70
CA ASP A 326 38.43 6.95 -5.70
C ASP A 326 37.75 5.60 -5.97
N LEU A 327 37.74 5.19 -7.23
CA LEU A 327 37.15 3.90 -7.64
C LEU A 327 37.88 2.66 -7.06
N ALA A 328 38.98 2.81 -6.32
CA ALA A 328 39.60 1.70 -5.58
C ALA A 328 38.86 1.40 -4.26
N GLN A 329 38.01 2.28 -3.79
CA GLN A 329 37.22 2.11 -2.57
C GLN A 329 35.91 1.39 -2.87
N ASP A 330 35.57 0.42 -2.01
CA ASP A 330 34.32 -0.36 -2.14
C ASP A 330 33.08 0.52 -1.97
N ASP A 331 33.13 1.50 -1.07
CA ASP A 331 32.01 2.43 -0.79
C ASP A 331 31.69 3.30 -2.02
N THR A 332 32.72 3.76 -2.76
CA THR A 332 32.53 4.47 -4.03
C THR A 332 31.86 3.61 -5.08
N LEU A 333 32.30 2.35 -5.24
CA LEU A 333 31.67 1.43 -6.19
C LEU A 333 30.24 1.10 -5.82
N GLU A 334 29.93 1.02 -4.53
CA GLU A 334 28.55 0.82 -4.07
C GLU A 334 27.67 2.05 -4.38
N ALA A 335 28.19 3.27 -4.23
CA ALA A 335 27.48 4.50 -4.62
C ALA A 335 27.20 4.52 -6.14
N VAL A 336 28.20 4.16 -6.98
CA VAL A 336 28.02 4.05 -8.43
C VAL A 336 26.99 2.97 -8.78
N ARG A 337 27.04 1.82 -8.11
CA ARG A 337 26.06 0.73 -8.28
C ARG A 337 24.66 1.18 -7.90
N SER A 338 24.52 1.90 -6.80
CA SER A 338 23.24 2.47 -6.34
C SER A 338 22.69 3.48 -7.34
N TYR A 339 23.55 4.34 -7.89
CA TYR A 339 23.17 5.25 -8.96
C TYR A 339 22.62 4.50 -10.18
N LEU A 340 23.36 3.50 -10.68
CA LEU A 340 22.94 2.68 -11.81
C LEU A 340 21.59 1.99 -11.56
N GLN A 341 21.37 1.48 -10.35
CA GLN A 341 20.12 0.82 -9.99
C GLN A 341 18.94 1.78 -9.93
N ASN A 342 19.15 3.03 -9.53
CA ASN A 342 18.08 4.00 -9.34
C ASN A 342 17.81 4.84 -10.60
N PHE A 343 18.83 5.16 -11.38
CA PHE A 343 18.72 6.13 -12.48
C PHE A 343 19.04 5.54 -13.86
N GLU A 344 19.87 4.49 -13.92
CA GLU A 344 20.35 3.86 -15.16
C GLU A 344 19.97 2.38 -15.23
N GLN A 345 18.84 2.01 -14.65
CA GLN A 345 18.36 0.62 -14.58
C GLN A 345 18.27 -0.02 -15.98
N GLY A 346 17.97 0.75 -17.02
CA GLY A 346 17.92 0.28 -18.40
C GLY A 346 19.27 -0.33 -18.85
N ARG A 347 20.39 0.30 -18.47
CA ARG A 347 21.75 -0.20 -18.81
C ARG A 347 22.01 -1.57 -18.17
N ILE A 348 21.60 -1.76 -16.91
CA ILE A 348 21.70 -3.06 -16.22
C ILE A 348 20.83 -4.10 -16.94
N GLN A 349 19.58 -3.73 -17.26
CA GLN A 349 18.64 -4.62 -17.94
C GLN A 349 19.14 -5.05 -19.32
N ASP A 350 19.64 -4.12 -20.11
CA ASP A 350 20.16 -4.40 -21.46
C ASP A 350 21.36 -5.32 -21.42
N PHE A 351 22.28 -5.09 -20.47
CA PHE A 351 23.45 -5.96 -20.29
C PHE A 351 23.05 -7.39 -19.91
N VAL A 352 22.24 -7.53 -18.85
CA VAL A 352 21.80 -8.84 -18.36
C VAL A 352 20.93 -9.56 -19.39
N ARG A 353 20.14 -8.82 -20.16
CA ARG A 353 19.37 -9.38 -21.28
C ARG A 353 20.29 -9.92 -22.38
N SER A 354 21.33 -9.18 -22.73
CA SER A 354 22.31 -9.63 -23.72
C SER A 354 23.01 -10.93 -23.29
N GLU A 355 23.41 -11.06 -22.02
CA GLU A 355 23.92 -12.31 -21.47
C GLU A 355 22.93 -13.47 -21.58
N ALA A 356 21.64 -13.18 -21.29
CA ALA A 356 20.58 -14.18 -21.43
C ALA A 356 20.35 -14.58 -22.90
N GLU A 357 20.46 -13.65 -23.86
CA GLU A 357 20.40 -13.94 -25.32
C GLU A 357 21.55 -14.79 -25.77
N GLU A 358 22.80 -14.54 -25.32
CA GLU A 358 23.96 -15.37 -25.57
C GLU A 358 23.76 -16.79 -25.01
N PHE A 359 23.19 -16.87 -23.79
CA PHE A 359 22.84 -18.16 -23.19
C PHE A 359 21.83 -18.93 -24.04
N VAL A 360 20.78 -18.30 -24.53
CA VAL A 360 19.76 -18.92 -25.38
C VAL A 360 20.41 -19.51 -26.63
N ALA A 361 21.28 -18.76 -27.29
CA ALA A 361 21.98 -19.22 -28.47
C ALA A 361 22.84 -20.47 -28.19
N GLY A 362 23.59 -20.48 -27.08
CA GLY A 362 24.43 -21.63 -26.71
C GLY A 362 23.62 -22.85 -26.24
N ALA A 363 22.50 -22.61 -25.53
CA ALA A 363 21.63 -23.67 -25.05
C ALA A 363 20.87 -24.39 -26.16
N GLN A 364 20.53 -23.71 -27.25
CA GLN A 364 19.93 -24.33 -28.43
C GLN A 364 20.85 -25.36 -29.10
N ASP A 365 22.18 -25.12 -29.14
CA ASP A 365 23.13 -25.98 -29.74
C ASP A 365 23.64 -27.09 -28.80
N GLY A 366 23.84 -26.79 -27.53
CA GLY A 366 24.50 -27.66 -26.55
C GLY A 366 23.55 -28.41 -25.60
N GLY A 367 22.27 -28.10 -25.64
CA GLY A 367 21.24 -28.56 -24.66
C GLY A 367 21.24 -27.72 -23.40
N PHE A 368 20.04 -27.37 -22.92
CA PHE A 368 19.79 -26.37 -21.88
C PHE A 368 20.56 -26.61 -20.57
N ALA A 369 20.41 -27.81 -19.99
CA ALA A 369 21.05 -28.13 -18.71
C ALA A 369 22.58 -28.27 -18.84
N ALA A 370 23.09 -28.88 -19.94
CA ALA A 370 24.53 -29.06 -20.16
C ALA A 370 25.21 -27.71 -20.41
N PHE A 371 24.56 -26.81 -21.13
CA PHE A 371 25.09 -25.47 -21.37
C PHE A 371 25.08 -24.65 -20.10
N ALA A 372 23.99 -24.70 -19.30
CA ALA A 372 23.92 -24.02 -18.01
C ALA A 372 25.05 -24.46 -17.06
N GLU A 373 25.34 -25.77 -17.00
CA GLU A 373 26.47 -26.31 -16.22
C GLU A 373 27.82 -25.77 -16.71
N SER A 374 28.02 -25.68 -18.02
CA SER A 374 29.27 -25.14 -18.59
C SER A 374 29.49 -23.66 -18.28
N GLU A 375 28.39 -22.90 -18.18
CA GLU A 375 28.40 -21.47 -17.81
C GLU A 375 28.36 -21.24 -16.29
N GLY A 376 28.36 -22.32 -15.48
CA GLY A 376 28.31 -22.25 -14.03
C GLY A 376 26.96 -21.72 -13.48
N ARG A 377 25.92 -21.84 -14.28
CA ARG A 377 24.57 -21.37 -13.90
C ARG A 377 23.70 -22.51 -13.35
N GLU A 378 22.96 -22.21 -12.30
CA GLU A 378 22.06 -23.18 -11.66
C GLU A 378 20.76 -23.32 -12.48
N VAL A 379 20.43 -24.56 -12.84
CA VAL A 379 19.12 -24.90 -13.38
C VAL A 379 18.17 -25.24 -12.24
N ARG A 380 17.02 -24.57 -12.17
CA ARG A 380 15.95 -24.85 -11.22
C ARG A 380 14.70 -25.30 -11.96
N THR A 381 14.01 -26.28 -11.39
CA THR A 381 12.76 -26.77 -11.98
C THR A 381 11.56 -26.15 -11.27
N THR A 382 10.60 -25.61 -12.04
CA THR A 382 9.36 -25.10 -11.49
C THR A 382 8.42 -26.23 -11.06
N PRO A 383 7.59 -26.04 -10.04
CA PRO A 383 6.38 -26.85 -9.90
C PRO A 383 5.50 -26.74 -11.16
N PHE A 384 4.55 -27.67 -11.31
CA PHE A 384 3.55 -27.54 -12.36
C PHE A 384 2.57 -26.40 -12.05
N PHE A 385 2.29 -25.56 -13.02
CA PHE A 385 1.30 -24.49 -12.92
C PHE A 385 0.51 -24.31 -14.24
N PRO A 386 -0.75 -23.89 -14.18
CA PRO A 386 -1.55 -23.51 -15.33
C PRO A 386 -1.26 -22.06 -15.74
N ILE A 387 -1.91 -21.59 -16.81
CA ILE A 387 -2.01 -20.14 -17.07
C ILE A 387 -2.84 -19.51 -15.96
N ASN A 388 -2.20 -18.72 -15.11
CA ASN A 388 -2.86 -18.02 -14.01
C ASN A 388 -2.31 -16.59 -13.88
N TYR A 389 -2.56 -15.76 -14.89
CA TYR A 389 -2.21 -14.35 -14.86
C TYR A 389 -3.01 -13.62 -13.78
N GLY A 390 -2.31 -12.89 -12.91
CA GLY A 390 -2.91 -12.19 -11.77
C GLY A 390 -3.06 -13.03 -10.51
N ASP A 391 -2.53 -14.26 -10.50
CA ASP A 391 -2.49 -15.17 -9.33
C ASP A 391 -3.86 -15.41 -8.69
N LEU A 392 -4.86 -15.67 -9.53
CA LEU A 392 -6.22 -15.92 -9.10
C LEU A 392 -6.31 -17.19 -8.23
N GLN A 393 -6.97 -17.09 -7.08
CA GLN A 393 -7.13 -18.22 -6.14
C GLN A 393 -7.93 -19.40 -6.70
N LEU A 394 -8.66 -19.18 -7.78
CA LEU A 394 -9.44 -20.22 -8.46
C LEU A 394 -8.57 -21.27 -9.16
N PHE A 395 -7.39 -20.89 -9.63
CA PHE A 395 -6.47 -21.75 -10.36
C PHE A 395 -5.23 -22.09 -9.54
N GLY A 396 -4.49 -23.11 -9.97
CA GLY A 396 -3.20 -23.43 -9.38
C GLY A 396 -2.28 -22.22 -9.41
N GLN A 397 -1.78 -21.82 -8.24
CA GLN A 397 -0.91 -20.64 -8.10
C GLN A 397 0.49 -20.95 -8.59
N LEU A 398 1.19 -19.92 -9.09
CA LEU A 398 2.59 -19.99 -9.45
C LEU A 398 3.44 -19.98 -8.18
N GLU A 399 3.84 -21.17 -7.71
CA GLU A 399 4.59 -21.31 -6.47
C GLU A 399 6.01 -20.76 -6.63
N SER A 400 6.35 -19.77 -5.80
CA SER A 400 7.62 -19.04 -5.84
C SER A 400 8.61 -19.43 -4.72
N SER A 401 8.31 -20.43 -3.90
CA SER A 401 9.12 -20.79 -2.73
C SER A 401 10.56 -21.18 -3.08
N GLN A 402 10.78 -21.82 -4.23
CA GLN A 402 12.10 -22.24 -4.71
C GLN A 402 12.71 -21.25 -5.72
N ILE A 403 11.86 -20.49 -6.42
CA ILE A 403 12.25 -19.51 -7.44
C ILE A 403 11.48 -18.21 -7.11
N PRO A 404 12.02 -17.35 -6.23
CA PRO A 404 11.32 -16.14 -5.75
C PRO A 404 10.86 -15.19 -6.85
N GLU A 405 11.55 -15.19 -7.98
CA GLU A 405 11.24 -14.36 -9.15
C GLU A 405 9.88 -14.70 -9.78
N LEU A 406 9.38 -15.92 -9.59
CA LEU A 406 8.06 -16.34 -10.09
C LEU A 406 6.91 -15.54 -9.43
N SER A 407 7.12 -14.97 -8.25
CA SER A 407 6.14 -14.08 -7.63
C SER A 407 5.88 -12.81 -8.46
N ASP A 408 6.90 -12.28 -9.13
CA ASP A 408 6.77 -11.17 -10.07
C ASP A 408 6.21 -11.64 -11.42
N ALA A 409 6.59 -12.82 -11.86
CA ALA A 409 6.14 -13.44 -13.10
C ALA A 409 4.62 -13.71 -13.12
N ALA A 410 4.02 -14.01 -11.97
CA ALA A 410 2.57 -14.25 -11.83
C ALA A 410 1.71 -13.07 -12.30
N PHE A 411 2.24 -11.85 -12.29
CA PHE A 411 1.57 -10.62 -12.72
C PHE A 411 2.05 -10.11 -14.09
N ARG A 412 2.74 -10.95 -14.88
CA ARG A 412 3.23 -10.60 -16.21
C ARG A 412 2.61 -11.47 -17.28
N GLU A 413 1.75 -10.88 -18.08
CA GLU A 413 1.10 -11.58 -19.20
C GLU A 413 2.12 -12.17 -20.17
N THR A 414 3.19 -11.44 -20.48
CA THR A 414 4.25 -11.87 -21.38
C THR A 414 4.97 -13.13 -20.88
N PHE A 415 5.08 -13.33 -19.56
CA PHE A 415 5.63 -14.55 -18.98
C PHE A 415 4.79 -15.77 -19.39
N PHE A 416 3.46 -15.72 -19.18
CA PHE A 416 2.57 -16.82 -19.54
C PHE A 416 2.49 -17.02 -21.05
N GLN A 417 2.45 -15.95 -21.84
CA GLN A 417 2.44 -16.04 -23.29
C GLN A 417 3.71 -16.78 -23.79
N THR A 418 4.88 -16.39 -23.29
CA THR A 418 6.15 -17.07 -23.65
C THR A 418 6.16 -18.52 -23.15
N ALA A 419 5.88 -18.75 -21.86
CA ALA A 419 5.94 -20.08 -21.26
C ALA A 419 4.99 -21.09 -21.95
N PHE A 420 3.76 -20.68 -22.25
CA PHE A 420 2.76 -21.57 -22.81
C PHE A 420 2.77 -21.64 -24.33
N SER A 421 3.56 -20.83 -25.02
CA SER A 421 3.85 -20.98 -26.45
C SER A 421 5.02 -21.92 -26.75
N LEU A 422 5.81 -22.32 -25.73
CA LEU A 422 6.96 -23.20 -25.94
C LEU A 422 6.51 -24.62 -26.37
N GLU A 423 7.19 -25.14 -27.35
CA GLU A 423 7.13 -26.56 -27.74
C GLU A 423 8.06 -27.39 -26.81
N GLU A 424 7.90 -28.71 -26.82
CA GLU A 424 8.77 -29.62 -26.07
C GLU A 424 10.24 -29.41 -26.46
N ASP A 425 11.14 -29.35 -25.48
CA ASP A 425 12.55 -29.07 -25.61
C ASP A 425 12.93 -27.67 -26.14
N ALA A 426 11.97 -26.82 -26.49
CA ALA A 426 12.27 -25.45 -26.92
C ALA A 426 12.74 -24.56 -25.76
N VAL A 427 13.77 -23.75 -26.03
CA VAL A 427 14.28 -22.73 -25.12
C VAL A 427 13.54 -21.41 -25.38
N SER A 428 13.09 -20.73 -24.32
CA SER A 428 12.40 -19.45 -24.44
C SER A 428 13.34 -18.33 -24.89
N GLU A 429 12.77 -17.27 -25.44
CA GLU A 429 13.44 -15.98 -25.44
C GLU A 429 13.61 -15.47 -23.98
N PRO A 430 14.58 -14.56 -23.73
CA PRO A 430 14.75 -13.97 -22.41
C PRO A 430 13.51 -13.24 -21.92
N ILE A 431 13.03 -13.57 -20.73
CA ILE A 431 11.84 -12.98 -20.08
C ILE A 431 12.30 -12.00 -19.01
N SER A 432 12.16 -10.71 -19.27
CA SER A 432 12.52 -9.66 -18.31
C SER A 432 11.50 -9.58 -17.15
N LEU A 433 11.99 -9.71 -15.92
CA LEU A 433 11.27 -9.50 -14.68
C LEU A 433 11.78 -8.22 -13.99
N ARG A 434 11.27 -7.93 -12.82
CA ARG A 434 11.61 -6.68 -12.11
C ARG A 434 13.09 -6.59 -11.69
N ARG A 435 13.71 -7.72 -11.34
CA ARG A 435 15.09 -7.76 -10.81
C ARG A 435 15.96 -8.83 -11.46
N SER A 436 15.50 -9.44 -12.53
CA SER A 436 16.21 -10.50 -13.23
C SER A 436 15.65 -10.71 -14.64
N VAL A 437 16.39 -11.45 -15.44
CA VAL A 437 15.91 -12.06 -16.68
C VAL A 437 15.85 -13.57 -16.47
N LEU A 438 14.80 -14.22 -16.95
CA LEU A 438 14.65 -15.67 -16.94
C LEU A 438 14.78 -16.22 -18.37
N VAL A 439 15.41 -17.39 -18.48
CA VAL A 439 15.35 -18.25 -19.68
C VAL A 439 14.83 -19.60 -19.24
N MET A 440 13.86 -20.15 -19.98
CA MET A 440 13.15 -21.37 -19.61
C MET A 440 13.17 -22.39 -20.75
N GLN A 441 13.12 -23.67 -20.38
CA GLN A 441 12.85 -24.77 -21.28
C GLN A 441 11.64 -25.56 -20.78
N LEU A 442 10.69 -25.89 -21.66
CA LEU A 442 9.57 -26.75 -21.30
C LEU A 442 10.08 -28.15 -20.94
N ARG A 443 9.82 -28.56 -19.71
CA ARG A 443 10.23 -29.86 -19.20
C ARG A 443 9.14 -30.92 -19.36
N GLU A 444 7.91 -30.58 -18.96
CA GLU A 444 6.78 -31.51 -18.96
C GLU A 444 5.46 -30.75 -18.99
N GLU A 445 4.50 -31.31 -19.71
CA GLU A 445 3.11 -30.85 -19.73
C GLU A 445 2.19 -31.96 -19.25
N ARG A 446 1.17 -31.60 -18.48
CA ARG A 446 0.13 -32.54 -18.03
C ARG A 446 -1.25 -31.87 -18.07
N PRO A 447 -2.34 -32.66 -18.14
CA PRO A 447 -3.69 -32.13 -18.01
C PRO A 447 -3.92 -31.54 -16.59
N ALA A 448 -4.95 -30.71 -16.46
CA ALA A 448 -5.41 -30.23 -15.16
C ALA A 448 -5.64 -31.38 -14.18
N ARG A 449 -5.35 -31.16 -12.91
CA ARG A 449 -5.61 -32.16 -11.86
C ARG A 449 -7.11 -32.28 -11.62
N GLU A 450 -7.59 -33.53 -11.44
CA GLU A 450 -9.00 -33.76 -11.10
C GLU A 450 -9.45 -32.99 -9.83
N SER A 451 -8.55 -32.80 -8.88
CA SER A 451 -8.81 -32.00 -7.67
C SER A 451 -9.12 -30.54 -7.97
N ASP A 452 -8.44 -29.95 -8.96
CA ASP A 452 -8.61 -28.54 -9.31
C ASP A 452 -9.91 -28.35 -10.09
N ILE A 453 -10.23 -29.28 -10.98
CA ILE A 453 -11.52 -29.32 -11.67
C ILE A 453 -12.67 -29.45 -10.66
N ALA A 454 -12.54 -30.34 -9.69
CA ALA A 454 -13.57 -30.55 -8.65
C ALA A 454 -13.69 -29.31 -7.73
N PHE A 455 -12.58 -28.64 -7.42
CA PHE A 455 -12.57 -27.40 -6.64
C PHE A 455 -13.33 -26.30 -7.39
N ILE A 456 -13.06 -26.11 -8.67
CA ILE A 456 -13.75 -25.11 -9.49
C ILE A 456 -15.26 -25.42 -9.54
N ASP A 457 -15.66 -26.65 -9.82
CA ASP A 457 -17.09 -27.03 -9.87
C ASP A 457 -17.81 -26.76 -8.54
N GLN A 458 -17.13 -26.94 -7.42
CA GLN A 458 -17.70 -26.72 -6.09
C GLN A 458 -17.72 -25.25 -5.67
N TYR A 459 -16.68 -24.46 -5.97
CA TYR A 459 -16.47 -23.15 -5.39
C TYR A 459 -16.71 -21.98 -6.35
N TYR A 460 -16.80 -22.22 -7.66
CA TYR A 460 -16.94 -21.17 -8.67
C TYR A 460 -18.15 -20.25 -8.42
N ASP A 461 -19.31 -20.81 -8.09
CA ASP A 461 -20.49 -19.99 -7.76
C ASP A 461 -20.28 -19.12 -6.51
N THR A 462 -19.42 -19.52 -5.58
CA THR A 462 -19.10 -18.74 -4.40
C THR A 462 -18.20 -17.57 -4.77
N LEU A 463 -17.13 -17.83 -5.52
CA LEU A 463 -16.23 -16.79 -6.02
C LEU A 463 -16.94 -15.80 -6.94
N LEU A 464 -17.84 -16.28 -7.80
CA LEU A 464 -18.65 -15.43 -8.65
C LEU A 464 -19.55 -14.49 -7.84
N ARG A 465 -20.10 -14.96 -6.71
CA ARG A 465 -20.89 -14.11 -5.79
C ARG A 465 -20.04 -13.10 -5.05
N GLU A 466 -18.83 -13.48 -4.61
CA GLU A 466 -17.86 -12.53 -4.00
C GLU A 466 -17.50 -11.43 -4.98
N PHE A 467 -17.10 -11.80 -6.20
CA PHE A 467 -16.79 -10.83 -7.26
C PHE A 467 -17.98 -9.89 -7.56
N ARG A 468 -19.20 -10.45 -7.65
CA ARG A 468 -20.41 -9.64 -7.84
C ARG A 468 -20.73 -8.77 -6.65
N SER A 469 -20.40 -9.19 -5.42
CA SER A 469 -20.57 -8.37 -4.22
C SER A 469 -19.72 -7.11 -4.28
N ASP A 470 -18.48 -7.21 -4.78
CA ASP A 470 -17.59 -6.06 -4.94
C ASP A 470 -18.05 -5.10 -6.05
N GLU A 471 -18.74 -5.63 -7.07
CA GLU A 471 -19.30 -4.83 -8.16
C GLU A 471 -20.62 -4.13 -7.82
N ILE A 472 -21.32 -4.52 -6.75
CA ILE A 472 -22.66 -3.97 -6.41
C ILE A 472 -22.59 -2.44 -6.26
N GLU A 473 -21.58 -1.91 -5.59
CA GLU A 473 -21.42 -0.46 -5.40
C GLU A 473 -21.35 0.27 -6.74
N SER A 474 -20.46 -0.16 -7.63
CA SER A 474 -20.29 0.45 -8.96
C SER A 474 -21.48 0.27 -9.88
N ALA A 475 -22.28 -0.81 -9.67
CA ALA A 475 -23.45 -1.10 -10.48
C ALA A 475 -24.70 -0.26 -10.08
N TYR A 476 -24.84 0.04 -8.80
CA TYR A 476 -26.07 0.67 -8.27
C TYR A 476 -25.86 2.08 -7.71
N VAL A 477 -24.64 2.53 -7.45
CA VAL A 477 -24.37 3.93 -7.12
C VAL A 477 -24.15 4.71 -8.39
N ASN A 478 -25.03 5.69 -8.66
CA ASN A 478 -24.87 6.62 -9.77
C ASN A 478 -24.15 7.87 -9.29
N ASP A 479 -22.92 8.10 -9.75
CA ASP A 479 -22.09 9.25 -9.38
C ASP A 479 -22.73 10.60 -9.70
N GLU A 480 -23.59 10.67 -10.71
CA GLU A 480 -24.31 11.91 -11.06
C GLU A 480 -25.34 12.30 -9.99
N LEU A 481 -25.83 11.33 -9.22
CA LEU A 481 -26.80 11.54 -8.11
C LEU A 481 -26.10 11.75 -6.77
N LEU A 482 -24.80 11.49 -6.67
CA LEU A 482 -24.00 11.62 -5.47
C LEU A 482 -23.38 13.01 -5.32
N GLN A 483 -23.67 13.69 -4.22
CA GLN A 483 -22.93 14.87 -3.77
C GLN A 483 -22.06 14.48 -2.59
N ASP A 484 -20.79 14.18 -2.87
CA ASP A 484 -19.81 13.78 -1.84
C ASP A 484 -19.18 15.01 -1.17
N ASN A 485 -19.61 15.30 0.04
CA ASN A 485 -19.04 16.36 0.87
C ASN A 485 -18.24 15.79 2.06
N PHE A 486 -17.88 14.50 1.98
CA PHE A 486 -17.24 13.77 3.08
C PHE A 486 -16.01 14.47 3.63
N ALA A 487 -15.06 14.86 2.77
CA ALA A 487 -13.79 15.46 3.22
C ALA A 487 -14.02 16.75 4.04
N GLN A 488 -14.92 17.63 3.57
CA GLN A 488 -15.25 18.87 4.28
C GLN A 488 -16.00 18.60 5.59
N ALA A 489 -16.97 17.68 5.56
CA ALA A 489 -17.75 17.30 6.73
C ALA A 489 -16.88 16.60 7.79
N PHE A 490 -16.01 15.69 7.37
CA PHE A 490 -15.07 14.99 8.25
C PHE A 490 -14.14 15.99 8.96
N ASN A 491 -13.50 16.89 8.21
CA ASN A 491 -12.63 17.90 8.80
C ASN A 491 -13.40 18.80 9.78
N ARG A 492 -14.59 19.24 9.40
CA ARG A 492 -15.40 20.13 10.22
C ARG A 492 -15.95 19.47 11.48
N TYR A 493 -16.50 18.25 11.37
CA TYR A 493 -17.27 17.62 12.44
C TYR A 493 -16.48 16.61 13.26
N VAL A 494 -15.45 15.99 12.70
CA VAL A 494 -14.70 14.90 13.35
C VAL A 494 -13.34 15.38 13.84
N THR A 495 -12.53 16.05 12.99
CA THR A 495 -11.21 16.52 13.41
C THR A 495 -11.21 17.96 13.96
N GLY A 496 -12.26 18.75 13.68
CA GLY A 496 -12.36 20.14 14.13
C GLY A 496 -11.39 21.09 13.44
N THR A 497 -10.80 20.68 12.32
CA THR A 497 -9.94 21.51 11.48
C THR A 497 -10.77 22.17 10.37
N ASN A 498 -10.75 23.52 10.32
CA ASN A 498 -11.47 24.29 9.29
C ASN A 498 -10.61 24.43 8.05
#